data_ed9d5e38108dec035064ee83b6256114
#
_entry.id   ed9d5e38108dec035064ee83b6256114
#
_cell.length_a   1.000
_cell.length_b   1.000
_cell.length_c   1.000
_cell.angle_alpha   90.00
_cell.angle_beta   90.00
_cell.angle_gamma   90.00
#
_symmetry.space_group_name_H-M   'P 1'
#
loop_
_entity.id
_entity.type
_entity.pdbx_description
1 polymer ?
#
loop_
_entity_poly.entity_id
_entity_poly.type
_entity_poly.pdbx_seq_one_letter_code
_entity_poly.pdbx_strand_id
1 'polypeptide(L)'
;LMASWGATEALPFPVTALIPLALFPLLGIYDFSDASNPAKSAFTKVAAPYAHPNVFLFLGGFILALAIEKVNLHKRIALKMLISIGTDAKYLIGGFMLVSAFISMWIMNTSTTLMLLPIGLAIAGVVRKTTNLDKDFLNFQTALLLGIAYAATIGGISTPIGTAPNIVVISLIQEQGLEVSFNQWMLLALPISVIMLVGGWLLLTNIIFPVNINANEETQNSLQKMYLDLGVMSVDEKRVLVIFILTALAWMFRDLLDNTYLLQGLTDYGIAIIAALAVF
;
A
#
# COMPACT_ATOMS: atom_id res chain seq x y z
N LEU A 1 22.51 0.47 16.85
CA LEU A 1 22.08 -0.85 17.33
C LEU A 1 20.83 -1.32 16.59
N MET A 2 19.69 -0.62 16.64
CA MET A 2 18.46 -1.04 15.95
C MET A 2 18.64 -1.15 14.43
N ALA A 3 19.28 -0.18 13.79
CA ALA A 3 19.54 -0.19 12.35
C ALA A 3 20.48 -1.35 11.96
N SER A 4 21.54 -1.61 12.74
CA SER A 4 22.45 -2.74 12.47
C SER A 4 21.77 -4.09 12.69
N TRP A 5 20.93 -4.23 13.72
CA TRP A 5 20.19 -5.47 13.95
C TRP A 5 19.07 -5.70 12.92
N GLY A 6 18.43 -4.61 12.45
CA GLY A 6 17.49 -4.71 11.33
C GLY A 6 18.15 -5.11 10.02
N ALA A 7 19.34 -4.55 9.74
CA ALA A 7 20.07 -4.87 8.51
C ALA A 7 20.72 -6.28 8.51
N THR A 8 21.08 -6.79 9.68
CA THR A 8 21.68 -8.13 9.83
C THR A 8 20.66 -9.23 10.13
N GLU A 9 19.38 -8.86 10.31
CA GLU A 9 18.30 -9.78 10.71
C GLU A 9 18.65 -10.64 11.94
N ALA A 10 19.53 -10.12 12.81
CA ALA A 10 19.94 -10.81 14.03
C ALA A 10 18.76 -11.14 14.96
N LEU A 11 17.71 -10.34 14.90
CA LEU A 11 16.42 -10.57 15.55
C LEU A 11 15.28 -10.20 14.58
N PRO A 12 14.10 -10.85 14.68
CA PRO A 12 12.93 -10.43 13.92
C PRO A 12 12.61 -8.95 14.15
N PHE A 13 12.20 -8.23 13.10
CA PHE A 13 11.88 -6.79 13.17
C PHE A 13 10.95 -6.39 14.33
N PRO A 14 9.85 -7.13 14.61
CA PRO A 14 8.98 -6.79 15.76
C PRO A 14 9.68 -6.86 17.10
N VAL A 15 10.59 -7.82 17.27
CA VAL A 15 11.39 -7.96 18.50
C VAL A 15 12.37 -6.81 18.63
N THR A 16 13.09 -6.48 17.53
CA THR A 16 14.01 -5.35 17.47
C THR A 16 13.30 -4.03 17.81
N ALA A 17 12.07 -3.85 17.32
CA ALA A 17 11.27 -2.67 17.60
C ALA A 17 10.86 -2.51 19.07
N LEU A 18 10.79 -3.59 19.86
CA LEU A 18 10.45 -3.54 21.29
C LEU A 18 11.66 -3.31 22.21
N ILE A 19 12.88 -3.44 21.69
CA ILE A 19 14.11 -3.27 22.48
C ILE A 19 14.20 -1.91 23.19
N PRO A 20 13.85 -0.76 22.57
CA PRO A 20 13.87 0.53 23.24
C PRO A 20 13.01 0.59 24.50
N LEU A 21 11.83 -0.07 24.49
CA LEU A 21 10.95 -0.14 25.65
C LEU A 21 11.63 -0.76 26.87
N ALA A 22 12.48 -1.77 26.66
CA ALA A 22 13.20 -2.45 27.72
C ALA A 22 14.50 -1.73 28.08
N LEU A 23 15.32 -1.37 27.08
CA LEU A 23 16.68 -0.91 27.32
C LEU A 23 16.78 0.59 27.65
N PHE A 24 15.96 1.47 27.09
CA PHE A 24 16.08 2.91 27.34
C PHE A 24 15.83 3.28 28.81
N PRO A 25 14.80 2.75 29.49
CA PRO A 25 14.62 2.96 30.92
C PRO A 25 15.79 2.40 31.75
N LEU A 26 16.32 1.22 31.37
CA LEU A 26 17.43 0.58 32.12
C LEU A 26 18.75 1.31 31.95
N LEU A 27 19.01 1.90 30.79
CA LEU A 27 20.26 2.60 30.48
C LEU A 27 20.23 4.09 30.84
N GLY A 28 19.13 4.59 31.40
CA GLY A 28 18.99 6.00 31.77
C GLY A 28 19.08 6.97 30.58
N ILE A 29 18.62 6.55 29.39
CA ILE A 29 18.72 7.35 28.15
C ILE A 29 17.72 8.51 28.13
N TYR A 30 16.72 8.52 29.03
CA TYR A 30 15.75 9.60 29.21
C TYR A 30 16.06 10.43 30.44
N ASP A 31 15.78 11.75 30.36
CA ASP A 31 15.91 12.65 31.49
C ASP A 31 14.86 12.33 32.58
N PHE A 32 15.35 11.91 33.75
CA PHE A 32 14.55 11.43 34.87
C PHE A 32 14.19 12.55 35.84
N SER A 33 14.03 13.77 35.39
CA SER A 33 13.77 14.95 36.22
C SER A 33 12.47 14.92 37.08
N ASP A 34 11.61 13.92 36.90
CA ASP A 34 10.43 13.68 37.71
C ASP A 34 10.75 12.77 38.91
N ALA A 35 11.00 13.41 40.05
CA ALA A 35 11.64 12.82 41.23
C ALA A 35 10.82 11.77 42.01
N SER A 36 9.51 11.54 41.73
CA SER A 36 8.68 10.65 42.55
C SER A 36 8.75 9.17 42.17
N ASN A 37 9.00 8.84 40.92
CA ASN A 37 9.22 7.46 40.45
C ASN A 37 9.95 7.42 39.10
N PRO A 38 11.27 7.50 39.08
CA PRO A 38 12.07 7.65 37.85
C PRO A 38 11.84 6.52 36.84
N ALA A 39 11.77 5.28 37.30
CA ALA A 39 11.63 4.10 36.43
C ALA A 39 10.25 4.06 35.72
N LYS A 40 9.17 4.39 36.44
CA LYS A 40 7.82 4.43 35.86
C LYS A 40 7.69 5.59 34.88
N SER A 41 8.23 6.76 35.21
CA SER A 41 8.23 7.93 34.34
C SER A 41 9.01 7.67 33.05
N ALA A 42 10.18 7.04 33.15
CA ALA A 42 10.98 6.66 31.99
C ALA A 42 10.26 5.70 31.06
N PHE A 43 9.68 4.62 31.60
CA PHE A 43 8.92 3.66 30.79
C PHE A 43 7.74 4.32 30.08
N THR A 44 6.98 5.18 30.78
CA THR A 44 5.84 5.90 30.20
C THR A 44 6.27 6.80 29.04
N LYS A 45 7.38 7.53 29.19
CA LYS A 45 7.91 8.40 28.14
C LYS A 45 8.39 7.61 26.92
N VAL A 46 9.04 6.47 27.12
CA VAL A 46 9.50 5.59 26.03
C VAL A 46 8.32 4.88 25.35
N ALA A 47 7.26 4.55 26.10
CA ALA A 47 6.08 3.89 25.57
C ALA A 47 5.13 4.83 24.78
N ALA A 48 5.13 6.13 25.09
CA ALA A 48 4.24 7.10 24.47
C ALA A 48 4.27 7.11 22.92
N PRO A 49 5.44 7.08 22.24
CA PRO A 49 5.49 7.00 20.78
C PRO A 49 4.83 5.74 20.19
N TYR A 50 4.81 4.62 20.93
CA TYR A 50 4.16 3.38 20.47
C TYR A 50 2.62 3.46 20.51
N ALA A 51 2.08 4.38 21.30
CA ALA A 51 0.65 4.67 21.38
C ALA A 51 0.26 5.98 20.65
N HIS A 52 1.12 6.47 19.74
CA HIS A 52 0.80 7.65 18.95
C HIS A 52 -0.43 7.42 18.07
N PRO A 53 -1.36 8.39 17.93
CA PRO A 53 -2.58 8.22 17.11
C PRO A 53 -2.33 7.69 15.71
N ASN A 54 -1.24 8.10 15.05
CA ASN A 54 -0.87 7.63 13.72
C ASN A 54 -0.56 6.12 13.68
N VAL A 55 -0.11 5.51 14.79
CA VAL A 55 0.07 4.05 14.87
C VAL A 55 -1.28 3.34 14.78
N PHE A 56 -2.34 3.92 15.37
CA PHE A 56 -3.69 3.38 15.27
C PHE A 56 -4.31 3.59 13.89
N LEU A 57 -4.00 4.69 13.20
CA LEU A 57 -4.37 4.88 11.80
C LEU A 57 -3.80 3.75 10.93
N PHE A 58 -2.52 3.46 11.11
CA PHE A 58 -1.81 2.42 10.37
C PHE A 58 -2.33 1.01 10.72
N LEU A 59 -2.54 0.75 12.01
CA LEU A 59 -3.11 -0.51 12.49
C LEU A 59 -4.49 -0.79 11.88
N GLY A 60 -5.39 0.19 11.93
CA GLY A 60 -6.72 0.07 11.35
C GLY A 60 -6.69 -0.13 9.84
N GLY A 61 -5.84 0.63 9.15
CA GLY A 61 -5.59 0.45 7.71
C GLY A 61 -5.06 -0.94 7.37
N PHE A 62 -4.14 -1.49 8.16
CA PHE A 62 -3.63 -2.84 7.98
C PHE A 62 -4.68 -3.93 8.19
N ILE A 63 -5.51 -3.81 9.21
CA ILE A 63 -6.59 -4.78 9.45
C ILE A 63 -7.55 -4.77 8.26
N LEU A 64 -7.91 -3.60 7.74
CA LEU A 64 -8.74 -3.47 6.54
C LEU A 64 -8.05 -4.09 5.31
N ALA A 65 -6.75 -3.83 5.11
CA ALA A 65 -5.96 -4.42 4.03
C ALA A 65 -5.93 -5.95 4.11
N LEU A 66 -5.70 -6.51 5.30
CA LEU A 66 -5.72 -7.96 5.53
C LEU A 66 -7.11 -8.57 5.25
N ALA A 67 -8.20 -7.85 5.57
CA ALA A 67 -9.55 -8.30 5.22
C ALA A 67 -9.74 -8.34 3.70
N ILE A 68 -9.29 -7.32 2.96
CA ILE A 68 -9.33 -7.28 1.50
C ILE A 68 -8.51 -8.45 0.90
N GLU A 69 -7.34 -8.72 1.47
CA GLU A 69 -6.48 -9.85 1.05
C GLU A 69 -7.15 -11.19 1.33
N LYS A 70 -7.66 -11.39 2.52
CA LYS A 70 -8.28 -12.64 2.97
C LYS A 70 -9.44 -13.09 2.07
N VAL A 71 -10.28 -12.15 1.61
CA VAL A 71 -11.40 -12.46 0.72
C VAL A 71 -11.04 -12.43 -0.77
N ASN A 72 -9.76 -12.23 -1.14
CA ASN A 72 -9.28 -12.09 -2.52
C ASN A 72 -9.91 -10.94 -3.33
N LEU A 73 -10.51 -9.94 -2.68
CA LEU A 73 -11.15 -8.80 -3.33
C LEU A 73 -10.15 -8.01 -4.20
N HIS A 74 -8.91 -7.84 -3.73
CA HIS A 74 -7.82 -7.18 -4.44
C HIS A 74 -7.50 -7.86 -5.79
N LYS A 75 -7.53 -9.20 -5.86
CA LYS A 75 -7.34 -9.95 -7.11
C LYS A 75 -8.46 -9.69 -8.10
N ARG A 76 -9.69 -9.68 -7.62
CA ARG A 76 -10.88 -9.39 -8.45
C ARG A 76 -10.82 -7.99 -9.04
N ILE A 77 -10.47 -7.00 -8.23
CA ILE A 77 -10.29 -5.60 -8.67
C ILE A 77 -9.17 -5.53 -9.72
N ALA A 78 -8.02 -6.15 -9.44
CA ALA A 78 -6.87 -6.18 -10.34
C ALA A 78 -7.24 -6.74 -11.72
N LEU A 79 -7.80 -7.94 -11.75
CA LEU A 79 -8.15 -8.62 -13.00
C LEU A 79 -9.23 -7.85 -13.78
N LYS A 80 -10.23 -7.29 -13.09
CA LYS A 80 -11.26 -6.48 -13.72
C LYS A 80 -10.68 -5.22 -14.38
N MET A 81 -9.74 -4.54 -13.72
CA MET A 81 -9.04 -3.39 -14.28
C MET A 81 -8.18 -3.80 -15.48
N LEU A 82 -7.38 -4.88 -15.36
CA LEU A 82 -6.51 -5.35 -16.44
C LEU A 82 -7.29 -5.73 -17.70
N ILE A 83 -8.43 -6.39 -17.56
CA ILE A 83 -9.31 -6.75 -18.69
C ILE A 83 -9.78 -5.50 -19.46
N SER A 84 -9.96 -4.36 -18.80
CA SER A 84 -10.45 -3.13 -19.42
C SER A 84 -9.41 -2.33 -20.19
N ILE A 85 -8.11 -2.64 -20.05
CA ILE A 85 -7.00 -1.81 -20.58
C ILE A 85 -6.64 -2.17 -22.03
N GLY A 86 -6.95 -3.39 -22.47
CA GLY A 86 -6.63 -3.86 -23.81
C GLY A 86 -5.35 -4.68 -23.88
N THR A 87 -4.94 -5.06 -25.11
CA THR A 87 -3.95 -6.12 -25.35
C THR A 87 -2.61 -5.65 -25.91
N ASP A 88 -2.41 -4.37 -26.21
CA ASP A 88 -1.10 -3.84 -26.61
C ASP A 88 -0.10 -4.01 -25.47
N ALA A 89 1.11 -4.50 -25.78
CA ALA A 89 2.09 -4.86 -24.76
C ALA A 89 2.53 -3.65 -23.90
N LYS A 90 2.65 -2.45 -24.47
CA LYS A 90 2.99 -1.24 -23.70
C LYS A 90 1.85 -0.83 -22.79
N TYR A 91 0.61 -0.83 -23.30
CA TYR A 91 -0.57 -0.53 -22.50
C TYR A 91 -0.82 -1.58 -21.43
N LEU A 92 -0.50 -2.85 -21.72
CA LEU A 92 -0.59 -3.94 -20.74
C LEU A 92 0.37 -3.69 -19.57
N ILE A 93 1.64 -3.31 -19.83
CA ILE A 93 2.59 -2.91 -18.78
C ILE A 93 2.03 -1.72 -17.99
N GLY A 94 1.57 -0.67 -18.67
CA GLY A 94 0.95 0.49 -18.05
C GLY A 94 -0.26 0.11 -17.18
N GLY A 95 -1.06 -0.84 -17.66
CA GLY A 95 -2.19 -1.41 -16.92
C GLY A 95 -1.79 -2.12 -15.64
N PHE A 96 -0.80 -2.97 -15.70
CA PHE A 96 -0.24 -3.61 -14.51
C PHE A 96 0.35 -2.59 -13.53
N MET A 97 1.04 -1.56 -14.04
CA MET A 97 1.55 -0.47 -13.21
C MET A 97 0.40 0.33 -12.56
N LEU A 98 -0.64 0.67 -13.31
CA LEU A 98 -1.82 1.37 -12.78
C LEU A 98 -2.52 0.58 -11.68
N VAL A 99 -2.76 -0.72 -11.93
CA VAL A 99 -3.37 -1.63 -10.98
C VAL A 99 -2.51 -1.79 -9.73
N SER A 100 -1.20 -1.98 -9.91
CA SER A 100 -0.25 -2.09 -8.83
C SER A 100 -0.23 -0.84 -7.95
N ALA A 101 -0.16 0.35 -8.57
CA ALA A 101 -0.21 1.61 -7.85
C ALA A 101 -1.54 1.78 -7.10
N PHE A 102 -2.68 1.52 -7.74
CA PHE A 102 -4.00 1.67 -7.13
C PHE A 102 -4.20 0.76 -5.92
N ILE A 103 -3.79 -0.51 -6.02
CA ILE A 103 -3.92 -1.46 -4.91
C ILE A 103 -2.95 -1.09 -3.78
N SER A 104 -1.73 -0.68 -4.12
CA SER A 104 -0.71 -0.32 -3.14
C SER A 104 -0.99 0.97 -2.38
N MET A 105 -1.94 1.79 -2.82
CA MET A 105 -2.47 2.89 -2.01
C MET A 105 -3.11 2.41 -0.70
N TRP A 106 -3.61 1.18 -0.66
CA TRP A 106 -4.43 0.63 0.42
C TRP A 106 -3.83 -0.60 1.08
N ILE A 107 -2.97 -1.31 0.36
CA ILE A 107 -2.32 -2.56 0.77
C ILE A 107 -0.81 -2.38 0.67
N MET A 108 -0.04 -3.05 1.51
CA MET A 108 1.43 -2.96 1.51
C MET A 108 2.02 -3.22 0.12
N ASN A 109 3.06 -2.47 -0.24
CA ASN A 109 3.77 -2.60 -1.51
C ASN A 109 4.23 -4.04 -1.78
N THR A 110 4.76 -4.72 -0.77
CA THR A 110 5.23 -6.10 -0.88
C THR A 110 4.08 -7.06 -1.18
N SER A 111 2.96 -6.98 -0.45
CA SER A 111 1.76 -7.81 -0.69
C SER A 111 1.22 -7.58 -2.10
N THR A 112 1.11 -6.32 -2.52
CA THR A 112 0.66 -5.96 -3.87
C THR A 112 1.56 -6.57 -4.94
N THR A 113 2.87 -6.44 -4.79
CA THR A 113 3.85 -6.97 -5.75
C THR A 113 3.79 -8.49 -5.80
N LEU A 114 3.80 -9.17 -4.66
CA LEU A 114 3.73 -10.64 -4.58
C LEU A 114 2.43 -11.20 -5.16
N MET A 115 1.33 -10.48 -5.03
CA MET A 115 0.04 -10.89 -5.60
C MET A 115 0.01 -10.72 -7.12
N LEU A 116 0.54 -9.61 -7.65
CA LEU A 116 0.55 -9.34 -9.10
C LEU A 116 1.63 -10.12 -9.85
N LEU A 117 2.69 -10.55 -9.18
CA LEU A 117 3.81 -11.28 -9.79
C LEU A 117 3.37 -12.58 -10.50
N PRO A 118 2.59 -13.50 -9.89
CA PRO A 118 2.10 -14.68 -10.58
C PRO A 118 1.22 -14.37 -11.79
N ILE A 119 0.38 -13.34 -11.71
CA ILE A 119 -0.47 -12.89 -12.82
C ILE A 119 0.41 -12.34 -13.95
N GLY A 120 1.37 -11.49 -13.63
CA GLY A 120 2.33 -10.95 -14.60
C GLY A 120 3.15 -12.04 -15.28
N LEU A 121 3.64 -13.03 -14.54
CA LEU A 121 4.38 -14.18 -15.08
C LEU A 121 3.52 -15.06 -15.98
N ALA A 122 2.26 -15.31 -15.62
CA ALA A 122 1.33 -16.06 -16.46
C ALA A 122 1.08 -15.34 -17.79
N ILE A 123 0.87 -14.04 -17.76
CA ILE A 123 0.70 -13.21 -18.95
C ILE A 123 1.98 -13.16 -19.80
N ALA A 124 3.15 -13.02 -19.17
CA ALA A 124 4.43 -13.11 -19.87
C ALA A 124 4.58 -14.47 -20.57
N GLY A 125 4.14 -15.57 -19.96
CA GLY A 125 4.11 -16.90 -20.56
C GLY A 125 3.21 -17.00 -21.79
N VAL A 126 2.08 -16.28 -21.82
CA VAL A 126 1.20 -16.21 -23.02
C VAL A 126 1.88 -15.41 -24.12
N VAL A 127 2.43 -14.23 -23.80
CA VAL A 127 3.15 -13.37 -24.75
C VAL A 127 4.37 -14.07 -25.34
N ARG A 128 5.07 -14.92 -24.55
CA ARG A 128 6.21 -15.71 -25.03
C ARG A 128 5.86 -16.62 -26.22
N LYS A 129 4.68 -17.20 -26.21
CA LYS A 129 4.24 -18.13 -27.27
C LYS A 129 4.01 -17.42 -28.61
N THR A 130 3.75 -16.12 -28.56
CA THR A 130 3.43 -15.30 -29.74
C THR A 130 4.59 -14.44 -30.21
N THR A 131 5.70 -14.43 -29.46
CA THR A 131 6.87 -13.57 -29.75
C THR A 131 8.05 -14.43 -30.25
N ASN A 132 8.54 -14.14 -31.44
CA ASN A 132 9.64 -14.88 -32.06
C ASN A 132 11.03 -14.38 -31.68
N LEU A 133 11.14 -13.13 -31.15
CA LEU A 133 12.39 -12.49 -30.79
C LEU A 133 12.64 -12.56 -29.29
N ASP A 134 13.70 -13.25 -28.87
CA ASP A 134 14.06 -13.41 -27.46
C ASP A 134 14.30 -12.08 -26.75
N LYS A 135 14.93 -11.13 -27.43
CA LYS A 135 15.24 -9.80 -26.88
C LYS A 135 13.96 -9.01 -26.57
N ASP A 136 12.99 -8.99 -27.47
CA ASP A 136 11.73 -8.25 -27.27
C ASP A 136 10.91 -8.85 -26.13
N PHE A 137 10.89 -10.19 -26.05
CA PHE A 137 10.26 -10.87 -24.92
C PHE A 137 10.94 -10.54 -23.59
N LEU A 138 12.27 -10.59 -23.51
CA LEU A 138 13.01 -10.26 -22.30
C LEU A 138 12.76 -8.81 -21.86
N ASN A 139 12.75 -7.85 -22.80
CA ASN A 139 12.41 -6.48 -22.53
C ASN A 139 11.00 -6.35 -21.97
N PHE A 140 10.01 -6.98 -22.61
CA PHE A 140 8.63 -6.98 -22.12
C PHE A 140 8.51 -7.55 -20.71
N GLN A 141 9.07 -8.75 -20.48
CA GLN A 141 9.00 -9.40 -19.18
C GLN A 141 9.67 -8.57 -18.08
N THR A 142 10.87 -8.04 -18.37
CA THR A 142 11.60 -7.21 -17.41
C THR A 142 10.85 -5.91 -17.11
N ALA A 143 10.36 -5.21 -18.14
CA ALA A 143 9.58 -3.99 -17.98
C ALA A 143 8.28 -4.23 -17.19
N LEU A 144 7.61 -5.36 -17.45
CA LEU A 144 6.39 -5.74 -16.73
C LEU A 144 6.65 -5.98 -15.24
N LEU A 145 7.65 -6.79 -14.91
CA LEU A 145 7.93 -7.16 -13.52
C LEU A 145 8.49 -5.97 -12.72
N LEU A 146 9.41 -5.21 -13.28
CA LEU A 146 9.92 -3.98 -12.66
C LEU A 146 8.82 -2.92 -12.57
N GLY A 147 7.98 -2.80 -13.59
CA GLY A 147 6.84 -1.89 -13.61
C GLY A 147 5.88 -2.17 -12.46
N ILE A 148 5.53 -3.42 -12.19
CA ILE A 148 4.70 -3.82 -11.05
C ILE A 148 5.35 -3.37 -9.73
N ALA A 149 6.63 -3.65 -9.52
CA ALA A 149 7.33 -3.35 -8.27
C ALA A 149 7.48 -1.83 -8.03
N TYR A 150 7.90 -1.08 -9.05
CA TYR A 150 8.03 0.37 -8.94
C TYR A 150 6.67 1.05 -8.77
N ALA A 151 5.66 0.59 -9.49
CA ALA A 151 4.31 1.14 -9.37
C ALA A 151 3.70 0.88 -8.00
N ALA A 152 3.96 -0.28 -7.38
CA ALA A 152 3.56 -0.53 -5.99
C ALA A 152 4.17 0.51 -5.04
N THR A 153 5.47 0.78 -5.18
CA THR A 153 6.15 1.79 -4.35
C THR A 153 5.62 3.19 -4.60
N ILE A 154 5.42 3.58 -5.86
CA ILE A 154 4.88 4.89 -6.25
C ILE A 154 3.44 5.04 -5.73
N GLY A 155 2.60 4.02 -5.89
CA GLY A 155 1.22 4.02 -5.41
C GLY A 155 1.13 4.14 -3.89
N GLY A 156 2.02 3.44 -3.16
CA GLY A 156 2.09 3.50 -1.70
C GLY A 156 2.34 4.89 -1.13
N ILE A 157 2.97 5.80 -1.87
CA ILE A 157 3.17 7.19 -1.45
C ILE A 157 1.84 7.96 -1.41
N SER A 158 0.86 7.58 -2.22
CA SER A 158 -0.36 8.36 -2.48
C SER A 158 -1.28 8.52 -1.26
N THR A 159 -1.24 7.61 -0.29
CA THR A 159 -2.07 7.67 0.93
C THR A 159 -1.24 7.54 2.19
N PRO A 160 -1.69 8.05 3.34
CA PRO A 160 -0.97 7.89 4.61
C PRO A 160 -0.69 6.44 4.97
N ILE A 161 -1.60 5.52 4.67
CA ILE A 161 -1.54 4.10 5.05
C ILE A 161 -0.86 3.20 4.01
N GLY A 162 -0.61 3.68 2.79
CA GLY A 162 -0.04 2.87 1.71
C GLY A 162 1.39 2.39 2.00
N THR A 163 2.18 3.18 2.74
CA THR A 163 3.53 2.75 3.17
C THR A 163 3.91 3.40 4.50
N ALA A 164 4.65 2.67 5.34
CA ALA A 164 5.05 3.11 6.68
C ALA A 164 5.81 4.45 6.73
N PRO A 165 6.73 4.75 5.80
CA PRO A 165 7.42 6.05 5.79
C PRO A 165 6.50 7.27 5.75
N ASN A 166 5.31 7.16 5.11
CA ASN A 166 4.36 8.27 5.05
C ASN A 166 3.89 8.69 6.45
N ILE A 167 3.57 7.72 7.30
CA ILE A 167 3.16 7.96 8.69
C ILE A 167 4.29 8.62 9.50
N VAL A 168 5.54 8.20 9.28
CA VAL A 168 6.70 8.83 9.94
C VAL A 168 6.82 10.29 9.53
N VAL A 169 6.71 10.60 8.24
CA VAL A 169 6.75 11.98 7.75
C VAL A 169 5.60 12.81 8.30
N ILE A 170 4.37 12.26 8.31
CA ILE A 170 3.20 12.95 8.90
C ILE A 170 3.43 13.23 10.38
N SER A 171 3.94 12.26 11.15
CA SER A 171 4.23 12.45 12.57
C SER A 171 5.27 13.56 12.80
N LEU A 172 6.35 13.59 12.00
CA LEU A 172 7.36 14.65 12.08
C LEU A 172 6.81 16.05 11.74
N ILE A 173 5.89 16.15 10.79
CA ILE A 173 5.21 17.40 10.44
C ILE A 173 4.30 17.84 11.60
N GLN A 174 3.58 16.90 12.23
CA GLN A 174 2.72 17.18 13.37
C GLN A 174 3.50 17.64 14.61
N GLU A 175 4.72 17.11 14.83
CA GLU A 175 5.62 17.60 15.88
C GLU A 175 6.03 19.08 15.70
N GLN A 176 5.97 19.59 14.46
CA GLN A 176 6.20 21.02 14.16
C GLN A 176 4.93 21.87 14.30
N GLY A 177 3.84 21.31 14.82
CA GLY A 177 2.56 22.00 15.02
C GLY A 177 1.70 22.15 13.77
N LEU A 178 2.02 21.43 12.69
CA LEU A 178 1.24 21.41 11.46
C LEU A 178 0.40 20.14 11.40
N GLU A 179 -0.90 20.28 11.31
CA GLU A 179 -1.80 19.15 11.12
C GLU A 179 -1.88 18.76 9.65
N VAL A 180 -1.77 17.45 9.37
CA VAL A 180 -1.92 16.90 8.04
C VAL A 180 -2.99 15.81 8.10
N SER A 181 -4.16 16.10 7.51
CA SER A 181 -5.24 15.12 7.39
C SER A 181 -4.97 14.11 6.25
N PHE A 182 -5.70 12.99 6.27
CA PHE A 182 -5.64 11.97 5.22
C PHE A 182 -5.88 12.58 3.82
N ASN A 183 -6.90 13.44 3.71
CA ASN A 183 -7.25 14.11 2.47
C ASN A 183 -6.16 15.09 2.01
N GLN A 184 -5.60 15.89 2.91
CA GLN A 184 -4.53 16.83 2.60
C GLN A 184 -3.27 16.12 2.09
N TRP A 185 -2.91 14.98 2.71
CA TRP A 185 -1.83 14.14 2.22
C TRP A 185 -2.11 13.66 0.80
N MET A 186 -3.30 13.10 0.55
CA MET A 186 -3.67 12.60 -0.78
C MET A 186 -3.66 13.70 -1.84
N LEU A 187 -4.17 14.88 -1.53
CA LEU A 187 -4.19 16.01 -2.48
C LEU A 187 -2.79 16.42 -2.93
N LEU A 188 -1.80 16.26 -2.07
CA LEU A 188 -0.39 16.55 -2.39
C LEU A 188 0.30 15.36 -3.07
N ALA A 189 0.18 14.17 -2.50
CA ALA A 189 0.97 13.01 -2.88
C ALA A 189 0.43 12.30 -4.13
N LEU A 190 -0.89 12.26 -4.34
CA LEU A 190 -1.50 11.59 -5.49
C LEU A 190 -1.08 12.20 -6.83
N PRO A 191 -1.10 13.53 -7.05
CA PRO A 191 -0.61 14.12 -8.29
C PRO A 191 0.86 13.78 -8.58
N ILE A 192 1.70 13.81 -7.55
CA ILE A 192 3.12 13.46 -7.65
C ILE A 192 3.25 12.00 -8.07
N SER A 193 2.52 11.11 -7.43
CA SER A 193 2.52 9.67 -7.76
C SER A 193 2.04 9.40 -9.18
N VAL A 194 1.01 10.12 -9.66
CA VAL A 194 0.54 10.00 -11.05
C VAL A 194 1.62 10.42 -12.04
N ILE A 195 2.29 11.56 -11.80
CA ILE A 195 3.41 12.03 -12.66
C ILE A 195 4.53 11.01 -12.66
N MET A 196 4.93 10.48 -11.50
CA MET A 196 5.97 9.46 -11.38
C MET A 196 5.57 8.15 -12.08
N LEU A 197 4.30 7.74 -11.95
CA LEU A 197 3.79 6.51 -12.57
C LEU A 197 3.83 6.61 -14.10
N VAL A 198 3.34 7.71 -14.67
CA VAL A 198 3.35 7.96 -16.11
C VAL A 198 4.79 8.09 -16.61
N GLY A 199 5.63 8.87 -15.93
CA GLY A 199 7.06 9.01 -16.26
C GLY A 199 7.79 7.67 -16.18
N GLY A 200 7.57 6.88 -15.16
CA GLY A 200 8.15 5.55 -14.98
C GLY A 200 7.71 4.58 -16.09
N TRP A 201 6.42 4.58 -16.43
CA TRP A 201 5.90 3.78 -17.54
C TRP A 201 6.55 4.15 -18.88
N LEU A 202 6.61 5.43 -19.22
CA LEU A 202 7.24 5.90 -20.45
C LEU A 202 8.74 5.56 -20.50
N LEU A 203 9.42 5.75 -19.38
CA LEU A 203 10.85 5.46 -19.26
C LEU A 203 11.12 3.95 -19.42
N LEU A 204 10.36 3.09 -18.74
CA LEU A 204 10.54 1.65 -18.83
C LEU A 204 10.23 1.10 -20.22
N THR A 205 9.14 1.56 -20.85
CA THR A 205 8.65 0.94 -22.10
C THR A 205 9.24 1.52 -23.38
N ASN A 206 9.84 2.71 -23.33
CA ASN A 206 10.38 3.36 -24.54
C ASN A 206 11.89 3.57 -24.49
N ILE A 207 12.50 3.73 -23.30
CA ILE A 207 13.91 4.10 -23.16
C ILE A 207 14.74 2.91 -22.66
N ILE A 208 14.38 2.35 -21.49
CA ILE A 208 15.22 1.32 -20.84
C ILE A 208 14.99 -0.05 -21.49
N PHE A 209 13.73 -0.44 -21.64
CA PHE A 209 13.33 -1.70 -22.23
C PHE A 209 12.32 -1.46 -23.36
N PRO A 210 12.77 -1.02 -24.55
CA PRO A 210 11.86 -0.77 -25.66
C PRO A 210 11.03 -2.01 -25.97
N VAL A 211 9.71 -1.87 -25.92
CA VAL A 211 8.75 -2.95 -26.14
C VAL A 211 8.09 -2.73 -27.51
N ASN A 212 8.30 -3.66 -28.44
CA ASN A 212 7.73 -3.64 -29.79
C ASN A 212 6.97 -4.94 -30.09
N ILE A 213 6.13 -5.36 -29.15
CA ILE A 213 5.32 -6.58 -29.26
C ILE A 213 3.86 -6.18 -29.41
N ASN A 214 3.17 -6.77 -30.37
CA ASN A 214 1.72 -6.73 -30.44
C ASN A 214 1.19 -7.88 -29.60
N ALA A 215 0.48 -7.55 -28.52
CA ALA A 215 -0.19 -8.54 -27.71
C ALA A 215 -1.44 -9.07 -28.45
N ASN A 216 -1.78 -10.33 -28.22
CA ASN A 216 -2.83 -11.06 -28.90
C ASN A 216 -4.11 -11.17 -28.07
N GLU A 217 -5.20 -11.54 -28.74
CA GLU A 217 -6.47 -11.94 -28.09
C GLU A 217 -6.29 -13.03 -27.03
N GLU A 218 -5.29 -13.89 -27.15
CA GLU A 218 -4.96 -14.92 -26.16
C GLU A 218 -4.63 -14.34 -24.78
N THR A 219 -4.00 -13.16 -24.73
CA THR A 219 -3.72 -12.46 -23.46
C THR A 219 -5.02 -12.02 -22.78
N GLN A 220 -5.94 -11.45 -23.56
CA GLN A 220 -7.26 -11.05 -23.07
C GLN A 220 -8.05 -12.27 -22.56
N ASN A 221 -8.05 -13.34 -23.33
CA ASN A 221 -8.73 -14.59 -22.96
C ASN A 221 -8.15 -15.18 -21.68
N SER A 222 -6.82 -15.10 -21.50
CA SER A 222 -6.16 -15.57 -20.28
C SER A 222 -6.56 -14.76 -19.05
N LEU A 223 -6.57 -13.42 -19.14
CA LEU A 223 -7.05 -12.54 -18.05
C LEU A 223 -8.52 -12.81 -17.72
N GLN A 224 -9.35 -12.96 -18.75
CA GLN A 224 -10.77 -13.23 -18.59
C GLN A 224 -11.02 -14.59 -17.94
N LYS A 225 -10.24 -15.61 -18.32
CA LYS A 225 -10.29 -16.92 -17.67
C LYS A 225 -9.91 -16.82 -16.19
N MET A 226 -8.80 -16.15 -15.86
CA MET A 226 -8.39 -15.94 -14.46
C MET A 226 -9.49 -15.23 -13.65
N TYR A 227 -10.20 -14.26 -14.26
CA TYR A 227 -11.31 -13.56 -13.60
C TYR A 227 -12.52 -14.48 -13.37
N LEU A 228 -12.86 -15.30 -14.37
CA LEU A 228 -13.95 -16.28 -14.27
C LEU A 228 -13.66 -17.37 -13.24
N ASP A 229 -12.40 -17.81 -13.13
CA ASP A 229 -11.96 -18.80 -12.15
C ASP A 229 -12.12 -18.31 -10.69
N LEU A 230 -12.24 -16.99 -10.46
CA LEU A 230 -12.60 -16.46 -9.13
C LEU A 230 -14.06 -16.73 -8.75
N GLY A 231 -14.88 -17.14 -9.71
CA GLY A 231 -16.32 -17.39 -9.49
C GLY A 231 -17.13 -16.14 -9.14
N VAL A 232 -18.33 -16.39 -8.63
CA VAL A 232 -19.25 -15.31 -8.22
C VAL A 232 -18.73 -14.61 -6.97
N MET A 233 -18.91 -13.30 -6.89
CA MET A 233 -18.50 -12.50 -5.73
C MET A 233 -19.21 -12.98 -4.47
N SER A 234 -18.43 -13.41 -3.47
CA SER A 234 -18.95 -13.92 -2.20
C SER A 234 -19.62 -12.84 -1.35
N VAL A 235 -20.37 -13.24 -0.33
CA VAL A 235 -21.00 -12.30 0.61
C VAL A 235 -19.91 -11.52 1.37
N ASP A 236 -18.85 -12.20 1.77
CA ASP A 236 -17.75 -11.58 2.52
C ASP A 236 -16.96 -10.60 1.65
N GLU A 237 -16.71 -10.92 0.36
CA GLU A 237 -16.14 -9.96 -0.59
C GLU A 237 -16.98 -8.68 -0.69
N LYS A 238 -18.31 -8.81 -0.77
CA LYS A 238 -19.24 -7.66 -0.84
C LYS A 238 -19.21 -6.82 0.43
N ARG A 239 -19.22 -7.48 1.60
CA ARG A 239 -19.15 -6.79 2.90
C ARG A 239 -17.86 -5.98 3.02
N VAL A 240 -16.71 -6.61 2.75
CA VAL A 240 -15.40 -5.96 2.81
C VAL A 240 -15.32 -4.83 1.78
N LEU A 241 -15.86 -5.01 0.56
CA LEU A 241 -15.92 -3.94 -0.44
C LEU A 241 -16.71 -2.73 0.04
N VAL A 242 -17.89 -2.96 0.64
CA VAL A 242 -18.73 -1.87 1.18
C VAL A 242 -18.01 -1.14 2.30
N ILE A 243 -17.43 -1.87 3.26
CA ILE A 243 -16.67 -1.28 4.37
C ILE A 243 -15.49 -0.47 3.82
N PHE A 244 -14.74 -1.01 2.86
CA PHE A 244 -13.63 -0.31 2.22
C PHE A 244 -14.07 0.99 1.55
N ILE A 245 -15.14 0.96 0.74
CA ILE A 245 -15.65 2.15 0.06
C ILE A 245 -16.10 3.21 1.09
N LEU A 246 -16.85 2.80 2.11
CA LEU A 246 -17.33 3.72 3.15
C LEU A 246 -16.14 4.34 3.92
N THR A 247 -15.13 3.55 4.23
CA THR A 247 -13.92 4.04 4.91
C THR A 247 -13.15 5.03 4.04
N ALA A 248 -12.93 4.72 2.77
CA ALA A 248 -12.26 5.61 1.83
C ALA A 248 -13.01 6.93 1.67
N LEU A 249 -14.34 6.87 1.52
CA LEU A 249 -15.20 8.06 1.45
C LEU A 249 -15.16 8.86 2.77
N ALA A 250 -15.17 8.18 3.92
CA ALA A 250 -15.08 8.86 5.22
C ALA A 250 -13.76 9.62 5.36
N TRP A 251 -12.63 9.05 4.94
CA TRP A 251 -11.34 9.76 4.92
C TRP A 251 -11.30 10.92 3.94
N MET A 252 -11.86 10.75 2.72
CA MET A 252 -11.87 11.81 1.71
C MET A 252 -12.75 12.99 2.10
N PHE A 253 -13.87 12.73 2.76
CA PHE A 253 -14.85 13.73 3.14
C PHE A 253 -14.87 14.05 4.63
N ARG A 254 -13.83 13.66 5.38
CA ARG A 254 -13.75 13.87 6.84
C ARG A 254 -14.07 15.31 7.23
N ASP A 255 -13.46 16.27 6.54
CA ASP A 255 -13.61 17.70 6.88
C ASP A 255 -15.07 18.19 6.71
N LEU A 256 -15.84 17.58 5.79
CA LEU A 256 -17.28 17.83 5.64
C LEU A 256 -18.10 17.12 6.72
N LEU A 257 -17.69 15.91 7.10
CA LEU A 257 -18.37 15.10 8.11
C LEU A 257 -18.18 15.70 9.52
N ASP A 258 -17.01 16.22 9.84
CA ASP A 258 -16.69 16.86 11.13
C ASP A 258 -17.54 18.12 11.38
N ASN A 259 -17.97 18.81 10.33
CA ASN A 259 -18.90 19.94 10.43
C ASN A 259 -20.34 19.54 10.77
N THR A 260 -20.67 18.24 10.80
CA THR A 260 -22.00 17.78 11.16
C THR A 260 -22.09 17.53 12.67
N TYR A 261 -23.16 17.98 13.31
CA TYR A 261 -23.35 17.89 14.77
C TYR A 261 -23.20 16.46 15.35
N LEU A 262 -23.52 15.43 14.55
CA LEU A 262 -23.47 14.02 14.97
C LEU A 262 -22.07 13.41 14.89
N LEU A 263 -21.15 13.98 14.12
CA LEU A 263 -19.84 13.42 13.80
C LEU A 263 -18.69 14.36 14.21
N GLN A 264 -18.98 15.35 15.06
CA GLN A 264 -17.97 16.23 15.63
C GLN A 264 -16.92 15.41 16.39
N GLY A 265 -15.64 15.62 16.05
CA GLY A 265 -14.53 14.86 16.62
C GLY A 265 -14.17 13.58 15.87
N LEU A 266 -14.73 13.34 14.69
CA LEU A 266 -14.33 12.25 13.83
C LEU A 266 -12.89 12.49 13.32
N THR A 267 -11.98 11.61 13.69
CA THR A 267 -10.57 11.69 13.31
C THR A 267 -10.20 10.59 12.31
N ASP A 268 -9.11 10.77 11.55
CA ASP A 268 -8.65 9.76 10.57
C ASP A 268 -8.34 8.42 11.23
N TYR A 269 -7.72 8.44 12.41
CA TYR A 269 -7.47 7.24 13.19
C TYR A 269 -8.74 6.62 13.80
N GLY A 270 -9.76 7.43 14.14
CA GLY A 270 -11.07 6.95 14.55
C GLY A 270 -11.78 6.19 13.43
N ILE A 271 -11.78 6.74 12.22
CA ILE A 271 -12.31 6.08 11.01
C ILE A 271 -11.60 4.74 10.78
N ALA A 272 -10.26 4.71 10.90
CA ALA A 272 -9.47 3.49 10.71
C ALA A 272 -9.87 2.38 11.71
N ILE A 273 -10.04 2.72 12.98
CA ILE A 273 -10.43 1.76 14.03
C ILE A 273 -11.87 1.29 13.83
N ILE A 274 -12.79 2.18 13.48
CA ILE A 274 -14.18 1.80 13.15
C ILE A 274 -14.20 0.80 11.98
N ALA A 275 -13.44 1.08 10.92
CA ALA A 275 -13.32 0.17 9.78
C ALA A 275 -12.74 -1.18 10.19
N ALA A 276 -11.68 -1.18 11.02
CA ALA A 276 -11.06 -2.40 11.54
C ALA A 276 -12.04 -3.25 12.36
N LEU A 277 -12.89 -2.63 13.18
CA LEU A 277 -13.91 -3.34 13.95
C LEU A 277 -15.05 -3.87 13.06
N ALA A 278 -15.40 -3.12 11.99
CA ALA A 278 -16.51 -3.48 11.10
C ALA A 278 -16.21 -4.72 10.21
N VAL A 279 -14.94 -5.10 10.00
CA VAL A 279 -14.57 -6.25 9.17
C VAL A 279 -14.61 -7.58 9.95
N PHE A 280 -14.81 -7.55 11.28
CA PHE A 280 -15.06 -8.74 12.12
C PHE A 280 -16.55 -9.00 12.30
#